data_17e02c65bbe3e9c0033cd725851119dd
#
_entry.id   17e02c65bbe3e9c0033cd725851119dd
#
_cell.length_a   1.000
_cell.length_b   1.000
_cell.length_c   1.000
_cell.angle_alpha   90.00
_cell.angle_beta   90.00
_cell.angle_gamma   90.00
#
_symmetry.space_group_name_H-M   'P 1'
#
loop_
_entity.id
_entity.type
_entity.pdbx_description
1 polymer ?
#
loop_
_entity_poly.entity_id
_entity_poly.type
_entity_poly.pdbx_seq_one_letter_code
_entity_poly.pdbx_strand_id
1 'polypeptide(L)'
;MNQVSDRLAAMSPSATLAMSQKSSELKAQGVDVINLSVGEPDFTTPTHIKEAAKKAIDDNFSFYSPVTGYATLRNVICQKLKKENNLEFTPDQIVCSNGAKQSVCNVILSIISKGDEVIVPAPYWVSYIEMVKLAEGTNVIVEAGLDQNFKITAEQLEKAITPKTKGLILCSPSNPTGAVYSKSELEALAKVIEKHPNIIVIADEIYEHINYVGKHESIAQ
;
A
#
# COMPACT_ATOMS: atom_id res chain seq x y z
N MET A 1 16.84 15.72 -26.57
CA MET A 1 17.00 16.04 -25.12
C MET A 1 15.86 15.39 -24.38
N ASN A 2 16.17 14.62 -23.36
CA ASN A 2 15.13 14.04 -22.49
C ASN A 2 14.51 15.20 -21.69
N GLN A 3 13.20 15.43 -21.83
CA GLN A 3 12.52 16.56 -21.17
C GLN A 3 12.11 16.27 -19.74
N VAL A 4 12.29 15.02 -19.29
CA VAL A 4 11.97 14.57 -17.93
C VAL A 4 13.22 14.19 -17.18
N SER A 5 13.17 14.18 -15.83
CA SER A 5 14.30 13.77 -14.99
C SER A 5 14.66 12.30 -15.19
N ASP A 6 15.91 11.93 -14.94
CA ASP A 6 16.39 10.56 -15.11
C ASP A 6 15.60 9.55 -14.26
N ARG A 7 15.23 9.93 -13.03
CA ARG A 7 14.39 9.08 -12.15
C ARG A 7 13.00 8.83 -12.73
N LEU A 8 12.41 9.80 -13.43
CA LEU A 8 11.11 9.62 -14.07
C LEU A 8 11.25 8.79 -15.37
N ALA A 9 12.35 8.99 -16.10
CA ALA A 9 12.67 8.19 -17.28
C ALA A 9 12.92 6.70 -16.96
N ALA A 10 13.35 6.40 -15.73
CA ALA A 10 13.58 5.04 -15.24
C ALA A 10 12.28 4.30 -14.85
N MET A 11 11.15 5.01 -14.73
CA MET A 11 9.86 4.42 -14.40
C MET A 11 9.23 3.75 -15.62
N SER A 12 8.53 2.64 -15.37
CA SER A 12 7.71 1.98 -16.38
C SER A 12 6.29 2.52 -16.38
N PRO A 13 5.62 2.66 -17.55
CA PRO A 13 4.20 2.95 -17.60
C PRO A 13 3.39 1.91 -16.81
N SER A 14 2.29 2.34 -16.20
CA SER A 14 1.41 1.43 -15.45
C SER A 14 0.82 0.36 -16.36
N ALA A 15 1.21 -0.89 -16.15
CA ALA A 15 0.67 -2.03 -16.89
C ALA A 15 -0.85 -2.16 -16.73
N THR A 16 -1.38 -1.89 -15.52
CA THR A 16 -2.82 -1.91 -15.24
C THR A 16 -3.59 -0.88 -16.07
N LEU A 17 -3.06 0.36 -16.17
CA LEU A 17 -3.69 1.40 -16.99
C LEU A 17 -3.62 1.06 -18.48
N ALA A 18 -2.49 0.56 -18.96
CA ALA A 18 -2.33 0.15 -20.36
C ALA A 18 -3.33 -0.97 -20.74
N MET A 19 -3.51 -1.97 -19.86
CA MET A 19 -4.47 -3.05 -20.08
C MET A 19 -5.91 -2.55 -20.05
N SER A 20 -6.25 -1.65 -19.13
CA SER A 20 -7.57 -1.05 -19.04
C SER A 20 -7.89 -0.22 -20.28
N GLN A 21 -6.93 0.59 -20.75
CA GLN A 21 -7.06 1.35 -21.99
C GLN A 21 -7.28 0.43 -23.20
N LYS A 22 -6.47 -0.63 -23.32
CA LYS A 22 -6.61 -1.61 -24.41
C LYS A 22 -7.97 -2.30 -24.41
N SER A 23 -8.47 -2.67 -23.22
CA SER A 23 -9.82 -3.23 -23.08
C SER A 23 -10.89 -2.26 -23.56
N SER A 24 -10.79 -0.97 -23.21
CA SER A 24 -11.72 0.07 -23.62
C SER A 24 -11.68 0.31 -25.12
N GLU A 25 -10.49 0.33 -25.74
CA GLU A 25 -10.31 0.46 -27.18
C GLU A 25 -10.96 -0.69 -27.96
N LEU A 26 -10.79 -1.93 -27.50
CA LEU A 26 -11.40 -3.11 -28.13
C LEU A 26 -12.93 -3.10 -27.98
N LYS A 27 -13.45 -2.72 -26.82
CA LYS A 27 -14.91 -2.55 -26.64
C LYS A 27 -15.49 -1.49 -27.57
N ALA A 28 -14.79 -0.37 -27.75
CA ALA A 28 -15.21 0.69 -28.68
C ALA A 28 -15.23 0.22 -30.14
N GLN A 29 -14.46 -0.81 -30.50
CA GLN A 29 -14.46 -1.45 -31.81
C GLN A 29 -15.53 -2.56 -31.95
N GLY A 30 -16.38 -2.75 -30.92
CA GLY A 30 -17.45 -3.75 -30.91
C GLY A 30 -17.00 -5.16 -30.53
N VAL A 31 -15.77 -5.33 -30.04
CA VAL A 31 -15.27 -6.62 -29.56
C VAL A 31 -15.88 -6.91 -28.18
N ASP A 32 -16.40 -8.10 -27.98
CA ASP A 32 -16.85 -8.58 -26.68
C ASP A 32 -15.63 -8.93 -25.82
N VAL A 33 -15.30 -8.05 -24.87
CA VAL A 33 -14.12 -8.17 -24.02
C VAL A 33 -14.51 -8.43 -22.58
N ILE A 34 -14.04 -9.53 -22.03
CA ILE A 34 -14.05 -9.82 -20.59
C ILE A 34 -12.81 -9.13 -19.99
N ASN A 35 -13.04 -8.06 -19.19
CA ASN A 35 -11.95 -7.32 -18.57
C ASN A 35 -11.69 -7.80 -17.15
N LEU A 36 -10.50 -8.39 -16.91
CA LEU A 36 -10.02 -8.86 -15.62
C LEU A 36 -8.79 -8.07 -15.14
N SER A 37 -8.47 -6.93 -15.77
CA SER A 37 -7.24 -6.18 -15.50
C SER A 37 -7.33 -5.22 -14.33
N VAL A 38 -8.53 -4.85 -13.90
CA VAL A 38 -8.77 -3.92 -12.79
C VAL A 38 -9.80 -4.52 -11.85
N GLY A 39 -9.46 -4.59 -10.57
CA GLY A 39 -10.39 -4.93 -9.50
C GLY A 39 -10.87 -3.67 -8.78
N GLU A 40 -12.17 -3.51 -8.64
CA GLU A 40 -12.79 -2.46 -7.83
C GLU A 40 -14.02 -3.02 -7.12
N PRO A 41 -14.40 -2.48 -5.94
CA PRO A 41 -15.64 -2.86 -5.28
C PRO A 41 -16.84 -2.54 -6.19
N ASP A 42 -17.78 -3.48 -6.30
CA ASP A 42 -19.03 -3.32 -7.08
C ASP A 42 -20.14 -2.59 -6.31
N PHE A 43 -19.88 -2.22 -5.06
CA PHE A 43 -20.80 -1.45 -4.24
C PHE A 43 -20.66 0.06 -4.48
N THR A 44 -21.78 0.75 -4.56
CA THR A 44 -21.76 2.24 -4.57
C THR A 44 -21.45 2.77 -3.18
N THR A 45 -20.91 4.00 -3.13
CA THR A 45 -20.69 4.70 -1.86
C THR A 45 -21.97 4.73 -1.02
N PRO A 46 -21.96 4.33 0.26
CA PRO A 46 -23.12 4.35 1.14
C PRO A 46 -23.79 5.72 1.21
N THR A 47 -25.12 5.73 1.30
CA THR A 47 -25.91 6.97 1.26
C THR A 47 -25.49 7.98 2.31
N HIS A 48 -25.28 7.54 3.57
CA HIS A 48 -24.86 8.44 4.65
C HIS A 48 -23.51 9.14 4.38
N ILE A 49 -22.57 8.47 3.68
CA ILE A 49 -21.29 9.08 3.29
C ILE A 49 -21.52 10.12 2.18
N LYS A 50 -22.38 9.81 1.19
CA LYS A 50 -22.72 10.77 0.14
C LYS A 50 -23.37 12.02 0.71
N GLU A 51 -24.33 11.86 1.62
CA GLU A 51 -25.01 12.99 2.23
C GLU A 51 -24.06 13.82 3.12
N ALA A 52 -23.16 13.18 3.86
CA ALA A 52 -22.12 13.90 4.61
C ALA A 52 -21.19 14.71 3.69
N ALA A 53 -20.83 14.18 2.53
CA ALA A 53 -20.01 14.89 1.55
C ALA A 53 -20.74 16.10 0.96
N LYS A 54 -22.02 15.95 0.58
CA LYS A 54 -22.85 17.06 0.11
C LYS A 54 -22.97 18.15 1.18
N LYS A 55 -23.26 17.75 2.42
CA LYS A 55 -23.33 18.70 3.54
C LYS A 55 -22.01 19.43 3.74
N ALA A 56 -20.87 18.76 3.64
CA ALA A 56 -19.57 19.42 3.78
C ALA A 56 -19.34 20.49 2.68
N ILE A 57 -19.82 20.25 1.47
CA ILE A 57 -19.80 21.25 0.38
C ILE A 57 -20.69 22.44 0.74
N ASP A 58 -21.93 22.19 1.17
CA ASP A 58 -22.90 23.23 1.55
C ASP A 58 -22.41 24.04 2.76
N ASP A 59 -21.70 23.41 3.70
CA ASP A 59 -21.07 24.04 4.87
C ASP A 59 -19.74 24.76 4.53
N ASN A 60 -19.37 24.86 3.25
CA ASN A 60 -18.15 25.53 2.78
C ASN A 60 -16.83 24.92 3.29
N PHE A 61 -16.74 23.60 3.44
CA PHE A 61 -15.46 22.91 3.69
C PHE A 61 -14.54 22.95 2.45
N SER A 62 -14.33 24.11 1.87
CA SER A 62 -13.55 24.33 0.64
C SER A 62 -12.31 25.21 0.86
N PHE A 63 -12.01 25.55 2.11
CA PHE A 63 -10.78 26.25 2.47
C PHE A 63 -9.61 25.29 2.67
N TYR A 64 -8.39 25.83 2.77
CA TYR A 64 -7.21 25.03 3.06
C TYR A 64 -7.38 24.23 4.35
N SER A 65 -7.18 22.92 4.26
CA SER A 65 -7.12 22.03 5.41
C SER A 65 -5.72 22.02 6.02
N PRO A 66 -5.55 21.62 7.27
CA PRO A 66 -4.23 21.30 7.83
C PRO A 66 -3.54 20.23 6.97
N VAL A 67 -2.22 20.34 6.81
CA VAL A 67 -1.41 19.43 5.94
C VAL A 67 -1.58 17.96 6.35
N THR A 68 -1.69 17.69 7.64
CA THR A 68 -1.87 16.34 8.18
C THR A 68 -3.33 15.86 8.19
N GLY A 69 -4.26 16.69 7.75
CA GLY A 69 -5.71 16.42 7.82
C GLY A 69 -6.38 17.04 9.06
N TYR A 70 -7.70 17.10 9.03
CA TYR A 70 -8.49 17.66 10.14
C TYR A 70 -8.26 16.90 11.44
N ALA A 71 -8.14 17.62 12.57
CA ALA A 71 -7.93 17.02 13.89
C ALA A 71 -9.04 16.03 14.27
N THR A 72 -10.28 16.34 13.92
CA THR A 72 -11.44 15.45 14.14
C THR A 72 -11.27 14.11 13.42
N LEU A 73 -10.84 14.12 12.15
CA LEU A 73 -10.59 12.90 11.38
C LEU A 73 -9.43 12.09 11.97
N ARG A 74 -8.32 12.74 12.31
CA ARG A 74 -7.15 12.07 12.91
C ARG A 74 -7.49 11.41 14.25
N ASN A 75 -8.30 12.06 15.09
CA ASN A 75 -8.80 11.48 16.34
C ASN A 75 -9.66 10.23 16.10
N VAL A 76 -10.58 10.28 15.11
CA VAL A 76 -11.42 9.12 14.76
C VAL A 76 -10.56 7.96 14.23
N ILE A 77 -9.52 8.24 13.44
CA ILE A 77 -8.57 7.22 12.98
C ILE A 77 -7.86 6.56 14.17
N CYS A 78 -7.38 7.33 15.16
CA CYS A 78 -6.78 6.76 16.37
C CYS A 78 -7.76 5.86 17.14
N GLN A 79 -9.03 6.29 17.26
CA GLN A 79 -10.07 5.47 17.90
C GLN A 79 -10.34 4.17 17.14
N LYS A 80 -10.37 4.22 15.80
CA LYS A 80 -10.51 3.05 14.95
C LYS A 80 -9.34 2.09 15.15
N LEU A 81 -8.10 2.56 15.07
CA LEU A 81 -6.90 1.75 15.23
C LEU A 81 -6.85 1.08 16.61
N LYS A 82 -7.25 1.80 17.67
CA LYS A 82 -7.34 1.22 19.00
C LYS A 82 -8.42 0.15 19.08
N LYS A 83 -9.63 0.43 18.59
CA LYS A 83 -10.79 -0.45 18.70
C LYS A 83 -10.68 -1.72 17.84
N GLU A 84 -10.22 -1.57 16.62
CA GLU A 84 -10.27 -2.63 15.61
C GLU A 84 -8.93 -3.37 15.46
N ASN A 85 -7.82 -2.64 15.57
CA ASN A 85 -6.49 -3.18 15.34
C ASN A 85 -5.67 -3.36 16.64
N ASN A 86 -6.19 -2.95 17.81
CA ASN A 86 -5.47 -2.95 19.09
C ASN A 86 -4.14 -2.18 19.04
N LEU A 87 -4.12 -1.08 18.27
CA LEU A 87 -2.96 -0.21 18.12
C LEU A 87 -3.24 1.15 18.73
N GLU A 88 -2.32 1.64 19.57
CA GLU A 88 -2.44 2.94 20.20
C GLU A 88 -1.54 3.97 19.52
N PHE A 89 -2.18 4.97 18.90
CA PHE A 89 -1.52 6.11 18.28
C PHE A 89 -2.12 7.42 18.81
N THR A 90 -1.31 8.47 18.77
CA THR A 90 -1.78 9.85 19.01
C THR A 90 -2.10 10.53 17.68
N PRO A 91 -2.96 11.57 17.67
CA PRO A 91 -3.29 12.29 16.45
C PRO A 91 -2.08 12.89 15.71
N ASP A 92 -0.98 13.17 16.43
CA ASP A 92 0.25 13.70 15.83
C ASP A 92 1.05 12.66 15.03
N GLN A 93 0.72 11.38 15.23
CA GLN A 93 1.25 10.27 14.46
C GLN A 93 0.41 9.92 13.23
N ILE A 94 -0.68 10.66 12.98
CA ILE A 94 -1.60 10.41 11.87
C ILE A 94 -1.44 11.49 10.79
N VAL A 95 -1.25 11.06 9.55
CA VAL A 95 -1.29 11.90 8.36
C VAL A 95 -2.32 11.34 7.39
N CYS A 96 -3.30 12.17 7.01
CA CYS A 96 -4.31 11.80 6.03
C CYS A 96 -3.80 12.11 4.61
N SER A 97 -4.04 11.20 3.69
CA SER A 97 -3.63 11.32 2.28
C SER A 97 -4.80 11.01 1.34
N ASN A 98 -4.68 11.39 0.06
CA ASN A 98 -5.65 11.06 -0.97
C ASN A 98 -5.44 9.61 -1.45
N GLY A 99 -5.81 8.66 -0.62
CA GLY A 99 -5.68 7.23 -0.83
C GLY A 99 -4.32 6.67 -0.41
N ALA A 100 -4.30 5.34 -0.20
CA ALA A 100 -3.11 4.61 0.26
C ALA A 100 -1.90 4.76 -0.70
N LYS A 101 -2.14 4.88 -2.01
CA LYS A 101 -1.07 5.14 -2.98
C LYS A 101 -0.26 6.38 -2.64
N GLN A 102 -0.91 7.49 -2.27
CA GLN A 102 -0.22 8.71 -1.89
C GLN A 102 0.53 8.51 -0.56
N SER A 103 -0.09 7.83 0.42
CA SER A 103 0.56 7.56 1.72
C SER A 103 1.84 6.77 1.54
N VAL A 104 1.79 5.65 0.82
CA VAL A 104 2.96 4.78 0.56
C VAL A 104 4.05 5.55 -0.21
N CYS A 105 3.66 6.29 -1.25
CA CYS A 105 4.60 7.10 -2.02
C CYS A 105 5.30 8.15 -1.15
N ASN A 106 4.55 8.88 -0.32
CA ASN A 106 5.10 9.88 0.58
C ASN A 106 6.07 9.27 1.59
N VAL A 107 5.73 8.12 2.17
CA VAL A 107 6.62 7.41 3.10
C VAL A 107 7.90 6.99 2.39
N ILE A 108 7.81 6.34 1.23
CA ILE A 108 8.99 5.91 0.46
C ILE A 108 9.88 7.10 0.11
N LEU A 109 9.31 8.20 -0.41
CA LEU A 109 10.07 9.41 -0.74
C LEU A 109 10.71 10.09 0.50
N SER A 110 10.16 9.85 1.69
CA SER A 110 10.66 10.44 2.93
C SER A 110 11.82 9.65 3.54
N ILE A 111 11.89 8.33 3.31
CA ILE A 111 12.83 7.45 3.99
C ILE A 111 13.89 6.83 3.07
N ILE A 112 13.64 6.77 1.75
CA ILE A 112 14.53 6.10 0.78
C ILE A 112 15.36 7.14 0.03
N SER A 113 16.64 6.87 -0.07
CA SER A 113 17.62 7.61 -0.83
C SER A 113 18.31 6.72 -1.86
N LYS A 114 19.06 7.33 -2.76
CA LYS A 114 19.85 6.60 -3.76
C LYS A 114 20.80 5.62 -3.11
N GLY A 115 20.66 4.34 -3.48
CA GLY A 115 21.48 3.24 -2.97
C GLY A 115 20.85 2.48 -1.80
N ASP A 116 19.77 2.97 -1.21
CA ASP A 116 18.98 2.21 -0.24
C ASP A 116 18.21 1.08 -0.92
N GLU A 117 17.99 0.00 -0.21
CA GLU A 117 17.26 -1.16 -0.67
C GLU A 117 15.90 -1.27 0.06
N VAL A 118 14.87 -1.63 -0.71
CA VAL A 118 13.53 -1.92 -0.19
C VAL A 118 13.14 -3.33 -0.57
N ILE A 119 12.85 -4.15 0.43
CA ILE A 119 12.36 -5.51 0.24
C ILE A 119 10.88 -5.45 -0.14
N VAL A 120 10.54 -6.13 -1.25
CA VAL A 120 9.17 -6.21 -1.76
C VAL A 120 8.83 -7.68 -2.01
N PRO A 121 8.00 -8.30 -1.15
CA PRO A 121 7.49 -9.65 -1.37
C PRO A 121 6.68 -9.73 -2.66
N ALA A 122 6.94 -10.74 -3.48
CA ALA A 122 6.22 -11.00 -4.72
C ALA A 122 5.31 -12.24 -4.58
N PRO A 123 4.11 -12.24 -5.21
CA PRO A 123 3.53 -11.19 -6.07
C PRO A 123 3.14 -9.91 -5.32
N TYR A 124 3.29 -8.76 -5.95
CA TYR A 124 3.07 -7.45 -5.34
C TYR A 124 2.23 -6.53 -6.23
N TRP A 125 1.66 -5.49 -5.64
CA TRP A 125 1.05 -4.42 -6.39
C TRP A 125 2.12 -3.63 -7.16
N VAL A 126 1.94 -3.55 -8.48
CA VAL A 126 2.94 -3.00 -9.43
C VAL A 126 3.43 -1.59 -9.11
N SER A 127 2.65 -0.81 -8.35
CA SER A 127 3.05 0.56 -8.01
C SER A 127 4.19 0.62 -6.98
N TYR A 128 4.38 -0.39 -6.14
CA TYR A 128 5.43 -0.36 -5.10
C TYR A 128 6.82 -0.19 -5.71
N ILE A 129 7.15 -1.03 -6.70
CA ILE A 129 8.47 -1.00 -7.32
C ILE A 129 8.75 0.32 -8.06
N GLU A 130 7.72 0.94 -8.63
CA GLU A 130 7.85 2.22 -9.31
C GLU A 130 8.04 3.38 -8.32
N MET A 131 7.40 3.35 -7.14
CA MET A 131 7.60 4.32 -6.08
C MET A 131 9.04 4.27 -5.52
N VAL A 132 9.59 3.05 -5.34
CA VAL A 132 10.98 2.86 -4.91
C VAL A 132 11.94 3.39 -5.96
N LYS A 133 11.71 3.12 -7.25
CA LYS A 133 12.51 3.69 -8.35
C LYS A 133 12.44 5.23 -8.39
N LEU A 134 11.24 5.80 -8.16
CA LEU A 134 11.07 7.26 -8.10
C LEU A 134 11.90 7.89 -6.98
N ALA A 135 12.08 7.19 -5.86
CA ALA A 135 12.95 7.58 -4.76
C ALA A 135 14.44 7.24 -5.00
N GLU A 136 14.80 6.74 -6.19
CA GLU A 136 16.14 6.28 -6.57
C GLU A 136 16.66 5.10 -5.72
N GLY A 137 15.76 4.39 -5.04
CA GLY A 137 16.04 3.16 -4.30
C GLY A 137 16.11 1.92 -5.20
N THR A 138 16.58 0.83 -4.63
CA THR A 138 16.69 -0.48 -5.29
C THR A 138 15.63 -1.43 -4.73
N ASN A 139 14.84 -2.04 -5.62
CA ASN A 139 13.88 -3.08 -5.22
C ASN A 139 14.61 -4.41 -5.02
N VAL A 140 14.47 -5.02 -3.84
CA VAL A 140 14.89 -6.38 -3.53
C VAL A 140 13.64 -7.27 -3.51
N ILE A 141 13.43 -7.98 -4.61
CA ILE A 141 12.24 -8.82 -4.77
C ILE A 141 12.46 -10.16 -4.08
N VAL A 142 11.53 -10.55 -3.21
CA VAL A 142 11.51 -11.86 -2.56
C VAL A 142 10.30 -12.62 -3.05
N GLU A 143 10.55 -13.63 -3.86
CA GLU A 143 9.50 -14.42 -4.48
C GLU A 143 8.88 -15.41 -3.50
N ALA A 144 7.55 -15.52 -3.52
CA ALA A 144 6.78 -16.51 -2.82
C ALA A 144 5.77 -17.15 -3.78
N GLY A 145 5.93 -18.42 -4.04
CA GLY A 145 5.09 -19.17 -4.96
C GLY A 145 3.78 -19.68 -4.34
N LEU A 146 3.03 -20.42 -5.15
CA LEU A 146 1.79 -21.06 -4.72
C LEU A 146 2.01 -22.06 -3.58
N ASP A 147 3.13 -22.75 -3.60
CA ASP A 147 3.57 -23.70 -2.56
C ASP A 147 3.72 -23.05 -1.18
N GLN A 148 3.95 -21.74 -1.14
CA GLN A 148 4.05 -20.90 0.06
C GLN A 148 2.78 -20.04 0.27
N ASN A 149 1.68 -20.32 -0.45
CA ASN A 149 0.48 -19.47 -0.44
C ASN A 149 0.78 -17.97 -0.70
N PHE A 150 1.78 -17.71 -1.54
CA PHE A 150 2.22 -16.35 -1.90
C PHE A 150 2.67 -15.50 -0.71
N LYS A 151 3.20 -16.11 0.34
CA LYS A 151 3.70 -15.44 1.55
C LYS A 151 5.17 -15.76 1.76
N ILE A 152 6.00 -14.74 1.99
CA ILE A 152 7.41 -14.97 2.32
C ILE A 152 7.55 -15.51 3.74
N THR A 153 8.61 -16.29 3.96
CA THR A 153 8.98 -16.79 5.28
C THR A 153 9.98 -15.88 5.97
N ALA A 154 10.09 -16.03 7.29
CA ALA A 154 11.11 -15.33 8.08
C ALA A 154 12.54 -15.62 7.59
N GLU A 155 12.81 -16.85 7.14
CA GLU A 155 14.11 -17.23 6.58
C GLU A 155 14.40 -16.50 5.26
N GLN A 156 13.43 -16.39 4.38
CA GLN A 156 13.56 -15.64 3.13
C GLN A 156 13.79 -14.15 3.41
N LEU A 157 13.08 -13.58 4.39
CA LEU A 157 13.27 -12.19 4.79
C LEU A 157 14.69 -11.98 5.33
N GLU A 158 15.16 -12.81 6.27
CA GLU A 158 16.51 -12.72 6.84
C GLU A 158 17.61 -12.78 5.74
N LYS A 159 17.45 -13.66 4.76
CA LYS A 159 18.39 -13.78 3.63
C LYS A 159 18.39 -12.56 2.68
N ALA A 160 17.28 -11.86 2.60
CA ALA A 160 17.14 -10.70 1.71
C ALA A 160 17.71 -9.41 2.32
N ILE A 161 17.90 -9.38 3.64
CA ILE A 161 18.40 -8.21 4.35
C ILE A 161 19.90 -8.04 4.09
N THR A 162 20.30 -6.82 3.73
CA THR A 162 21.68 -6.39 3.57
C THR A 162 21.94 -5.13 4.41
N PRO A 163 23.19 -4.66 4.55
CA PRO A 163 23.48 -3.38 5.19
C PRO A 163 22.84 -2.16 4.53
N LYS A 164 22.32 -2.31 3.31
CA LYS A 164 21.63 -1.25 2.55
C LYS A 164 20.11 -1.30 2.70
N THR A 165 19.58 -2.37 3.29
CA THR A 165 18.14 -2.53 3.47
C THR A 165 17.60 -1.47 4.41
N LYS A 166 16.68 -0.65 3.90
CA LYS A 166 16.06 0.47 4.62
C LYS A 166 14.57 0.27 4.84
N GLY A 167 13.90 -0.48 3.97
CA GLY A 167 12.47 -0.67 4.03
C GLY A 167 12.02 -2.09 3.68
N LEU A 168 10.87 -2.47 4.24
CA LEU A 168 10.10 -3.64 3.86
C LEU A 168 8.67 -3.17 3.56
N ILE A 169 8.13 -3.47 2.38
CA ILE A 169 6.72 -3.24 2.07
C ILE A 169 5.97 -4.56 2.26
N LEU A 170 5.04 -4.60 3.19
CA LEU A 170 4.23 -5.78 3.50
C LEU A 170 2.75 -5.47 3.27
N CYS A 171 2.11 -6.17 2.33
CA CYS A 171 0.69 -6.01 2.03
C CYS A 171 -0.09 -7.23 2.52
N SER A 172 -1.03 -7.02 3.46
CA SER A 172 -1.90 -8.09 3.99
C SER A 172 -3.26 -7.51 4.42
N PRO A 173 -4.37 -7.97 3.82
CA PRO A 173 -4.48 -8.90 2.69
C PRO A 173 -3.80 -8.38 1.43
N SER A 174 -3.19 -9.27 0.64
CA SER A 174 -2.30 -8.90 -0.46
C SER A 174 -3.05 -8.56 -1.76
N ASN A 175 -2.54 -7.57 -2.47
CA ASN A 175 -2.83 -7.36 -3.88
C ASN A 175 -1.59 -7.81 -4.71
N PRO A 176 -1.73 -8.80 -5.64
CA PRO A 176 -2.97 -9.25 -6.27
C PRO A 176 -3.55 -10.56 -5.72
N THR A 177 -2.88 -11.27 -4.81
CA THR A 177 -3.16 -12.68 -4.52
C THR A 177 -4.32 -12.91 -3.54
N GLY A 178 -4.68 -11.91 -2.74
CA GLY A 178 -5.61 -12.06 -1.63
C GLY A 178 -5.03 -12.86 -0.44
N ALA A 179 -3.75 -13.19 -0.47
CA ALA A 179 -3.08 -13.90 0.62
C ALA A 179 -3.11 -13.08 1.91
N VAL A 180 -3.37 -13.75 3.02
CA VAL A 180 -3.47 -13.14 4.36
C VAL A 180 -2.43 -13.79 5.26
N TYR A 181 -1.58 -12.99 5.88
CA TYR A 181 -0.66 -13.47 6.91
C TYR A 181 -1.41 -13.73 8.20
N SER A 182 -1.17 -14.89 8.79
CA SER A 182 -1.63 -15.21 10.14
C SER A 182 -0.79 -14.48 11.19
N LYS A 183 -1.30 -14.38 12.42
CA LYS A 183 -0.57 -13.80 13.54
C LYS A 183 0.81 -14.43 13.72
N SER A 184 0.90 -15.77 13.71
CA SER A 184 2.18 -16.48 13.90
C SER A 184 3.19 -16.22 12.77
N GLU A 185 2.72 -16.03 11.53
CA GLU A 185 3.59 -15.66 10.40
C GLU A 185 4.10 -14.23 10.55
N LEU A 186 3.24 -13.28 10.95
CA LEU A 186 3.64 -11.89 11.22
C LEU A 186 4.62 -11.81 12.40
N GLU A 187 4.39 -12.55 13.49
CA GLU A 187 5.31 -12.63 14.62
C GLU A 187 6.69 -13.20 14.20
N ALA A 188 6.71 -14.16 13.28
CA ALA A 188 7.96 -14.70 12.77
C ALA A 188 8.74 -13.66 11.95
N LEU A 189 8.05 -12.87 11.10
CA LEU A 189 8.66 -11.77 10.36
C LEU A 189 9.13 -10.65 11.30
N ALA A 190 8.31 -10.28 12.29
CA ALA A 190 8.64 -9.25 13.28
C ALA A 190 9.92 -9.57 14.05
N LYS A 191 10.10 -10.84 14.47
CA LYS A 191 11.35 -11.30 15.14
C LYS A 191 12.61 -11.15 14.26
N VAL A 192 12.47 -11.19 12.95
CA VAL A 192 13.57 -10.87 12.04
C VAL A 192 13.84 -9.37 12.05
N ILE A 193 12.79 -8.55 11.89
CA ILE A 193 12.91 -7.09 11.84
C ILE A 193 13.45 -6.51 13.15
N GLU A 194 13.10 -7.06 14.32
CA GLU A 194 13.61 -6.63 15.63
C GLU A 194 15.15 -6.69 15.73
N LYS A 195 15.80 -7.57 14.98
CA LYS A 195 17.27 -7.63 14.91
C LYS A 195 17.86 -6.51 14.03
N HIS A 196 17.03 -5.84 13.24
CA HIS A 196 17.41 -4.84 12.26
C HIS A 196 16.66 -3.52 12.48
N PRO A 197 16.91 -2.77 13.57
CA PRO A 197 16.11 -1.62 14.00
C PRO A 197 16.11 -0.44 13.01
N ASN A 198 16.98 -0.47 12.01
CA ASN A 198 17.04 0.56 10.96
C ASN A 198 16.08 0.29 9.79
N ILE A 199 15.43 -0.88 9.76
CA ILE A 199 14.46 -1.22 8.71
C ILE A 199 13.09 -0.70 9.11
N ILE A 200 12.48 0.08 8.23
CA ILE A 200 11.12 0.59 8.40
C ILE A 200 10.16 -0.34 7.67
N VAL A 201 9.18 -0.87 8.39
CA VAL A 201 8.11 -1.68 7.78
C VAL A 201 6.97 -0.76 7.34
N ILE A 202 6.62 -0.81 6.06
CA ILE A 202 5.44 -0.18 5.49
C ILE A 202 4.37 -1.26 5.37
N ALA A 203 3.47 -1.31 6.35
CA ALA A 203 2.35 -2.25 6.36
C ALA A 203 1.18 -1.64 5.58
N ASP A 204 0.94 -2.16 4.36
CA ASP A 204 -0.23 -1.77 3.57
C ASP A 204 -1.39 -2.71 3.90
N GLU A 205 -2.32 -2.21 4.70
CA GLU A 205 -3.47 -2.95 5.24
C GLU A 205 -4.79 -2.44 4.65
N ILE A 206 -4.74 -1.86 3.44
CA ILE A 206 -5.93 -1.25 2.79
C ILE A 206 -7.10 -2.22 2.65
N TYR A 207 -6.83 -3.53 2.59
CA TYR A 207 -7.84 -4.56 2.45
C TYR A 207 -8.26 -5.22 3.76
N GLU A 208 -7.98 -4.63 4.92
CA GLU A 208 -8.30 -5.21 6.24
C GLU A 208 -9.78 -5.63 6.40
N HIS A 209 -10.70 -4.87 5.77
CA HIS A 209 -12.15 -5.16 5.77
C HIS A 209 -12.61 -6.05 4.61
N ILE A 210 -11.72 -6.39 3.67
CA ILE A 210 -11.96 -7.36 2.59
C ILE A 210 -11.12 -8.60 2.89
N ASN A 211 -11.35 -9.16 4.07
CA ASN A 211 -10.68 -10.35 4.57
C ASN A 211 -11.72 -11.47 4.77
N TYR A 212 -11.51 -12.58 4.08
CA TYR A 212 -12.39 -13.75 4.14
C TYR A 212 -11.80 -14.90 4.98
N VAL A 213 -10.64 -14.64 5.62
CA VAL A 213 -9.88 -15.65 6.38
C VAL A 213 -9.66 -15.14 7.81
N GLY A 214 -10.72 -15.25 8.63
CA GLY A 214 -10.61 -14.89 10.05
C GLY A 214 -10.49 -13.40 10.34
N LYS A 215 -9.84 -13.05 11.44
CA LYS A 215 -9.60 -11.68 11.85
C LYS A 215 -8.37 -11.12 11.15
N HIS A 216 -8.41 -9.83 10.79
CA HIS A 216 -7.22 -9.12 10.33
C HIS A 216 -6.20 -8.98 11.47
N GLU A 217 -4.94 -9.29 11.17
CA GLU A 217 -3.82 -9.13 12.08
C GLU A 217 -2.81 -8.14 11.46
N SER A 218 -2.24 -7.28 12.30
CA SER A 218 -1.25 -6.28 11.88
C SER A 218 0.13 -6.65 12.42
N ILE A 219 1.17 -6.43 11.62
CA ILE A 219 2.56 -6.61 12.08
C ILE A 219 2.96 -5.58 13.15
N ALA A 220 2.16 -4.52 13.31
CA ALA A 220 2.39 -3.48 14.31
C ALA A 220 1.84 -3.83 15.70
N GLN A 221 1.13 -4.96 15.86
CA GLN A 221 0.65 -5.47 17.15
C GLN A 221 1.78 -6.18 17.90
#